data_7083f7d1379448b0e1d2bce39d48cdff
#
_entry.id   7083f7d1379448b0e1d2bce39d48cdff
#
_cell.length_a   1.000
_cell.length_b   1.000
_cell.length_c   1.000
_cell.angle_alpha   90.00
_cell.angle_beta   90.00
_cell.angle_gamma   90.00
#
_symmetry.space_group_name_H-M   'P 1'
#
loop_
_entity.id
_entity.type
_entity.pdbx_description
1 polymer ?
#
loop_
_entity_poly.entity_id
_entity_poly.type
_entity_poly.pdbx_seq_one_letter_code
_entity_poly.pdbx_strand_id
1 'polypeptide(L)'
;VGIMLDDYESQMVSLTAGEEISFSLLNHGFSPDEVDARVKEALNDVGLPDRENYQLDELSGGQRQRLLLASVLATRPDILILDEPVSAMDPDGARSLYALVDRIHKAHGMTVVVVEHDLNYLLPYMTHMVLMETGKIKVQGPFEEAARRAFPQESLRANLPELWRIKLGLEAKY
;
A
#
# COMPACT_ATOMS: atom_id res chain seq x y z
N VAL A 1 -2.20 -13.87 2.92
CA VAL A 1 -2.26 -12.72 2.00
C VAL A 1 -3.22 -11.71 2.57
N GLY A 2 -2.78 -10.44 2.72
CA GLY A 2 -3.62 -9.32 3.08
C GLY A 2 -3.90 -8.45 1.84
N ILE A 3 -5.11 -7.89 1.72
CA ILE A 3 -5.51 -7.08 0.57
C ILE A 3 -6.22 -5.83 1.06
N MET A 4 -5.82 -4.68 0.55
CA MET A 4 -6.50 -3.40 0.68
C MET A 4 -6.90 -2.93 -0.73
N LEU A 5 -8.22 -2.74 -0.95
CA LEU A 5 -8.79 -2.28 -2.22
C LEU A 5 -8.87 -0.74 -2.27
N ASP A 6 -9.07 -0.19 -3.45
CA ASP A 6 -9.22 1.24 -3.72
C ASP A 6 -10.39 1.88 -2.97
N ASP A 7 -11.54 1.18 -2.89
CA ASP A 7 -12.69 1.58 -2.07
C ASP A 7 -12.51 1.08 -0.62
N TYR A 8 -11.65 1.77 0.12
CA TYR A 8 -11.36 1.42 1.51
C TYR A 8 -12.57 1.60 2.45
N GLU A 9 -13.52 2.49 2.13
CA GLU A 9 -14.69 2.73 2.97
C GLU A 9 -15.65 1.54 2.94
N SER A 10 -15.82 0.88 1.79
CA SER A 10 -16.67 -0.31 1.68
C SER A 10 -16.10 -1.55 2.39
N GLN A 11 -14.81 -1.55 2.69
CA GLN A 11 -14.15 -2.64 3.40
C GLN A 11 -14.32 -2.56 4.94
N MET A 12 -14.68 -1.37 5.46
CA MET A 12 -14.87 -1.16 6.89
C MET A 12 -16.29 -1.58 7.30
N VAL A 13 -16.39 -2.43 8.32
CA VAL A 13 -17.67 -3.03 8.73
C VAL A 13 -18.02 -2.77 10.19
N SER A 14 -17.11 -2.21 10.98
CA SER A 14 -17.26 -2.01 12.42
C SER A 14 -17.60 -0.56 12.78
N LEU A 15 -17.89 -0.28 14.05
CA LEU A 15 -18.20 1.07 14.52
C LEU A 15 -16.96 1.80 15.04
N THR A 16 -16.03 1.07 15.66
CA THR A 16 -14.81 1.65 16.25
C THR A 16 -13.54 1.09 15.61
N ALA A 17 -12.45 1.81 15.77
CA ALA A 17 -11.14 1.42 15.24
C ALA A 17 -10.65 0.08 15.83
N GLY A 18 -10.85 -0.14 17.12
CA GLY A 18 -10.49 -1.40 17.78
C GLY A 18 -11.32 -2.57 17.30
N GLU A 19 -12.64 -2.38 17.11
CA GLU A 19 -13.53 -3.41 16.59
C GLU A 19 -13.16 -3.80 15.15
N GLU A 20 -12.77 -2.84 14.31
CA GLU A 20 -12.37 -3.10 12.92
C GLU A 20 -11.17 -4.04 12.84
N ILE A 21 -10.14 -3.80 13.65
CA ILE A 21 -8.97 -4.68 13.72
C ILE A 21 -9.34 -6.01 14.37
N SER A 22 -10.14 -5.99 15.45
CA SER A 22 -10.59 -7.19 16.17
C SER A 22 -11.38 -8.12 15.27
N PHE A 23 -12.28 -7.56 14.44
CA PHE A 23 -13.07 -8.32 13.47
C PHE A 23 -12.16 -9.10 12.50
N SER A 24 -11.14 -8.45 11.95
CA SER A 24 -10.17 -9.10 11.08
C SER A 24 -9.44 -10.24 11.79
N LEU A 25 -8.95 -10.02 13.00
CA LEU A 25 -8.22 -11.02 13.79
C LEU A 25 -9.08 -12.24 14.17
N LEU A 26 -10.29 -12.00 14.65
CA LEU A 26 -11.22 -13.06 15.04
C LEU A 26 -11.60 -13.95 13.86
N ASN A 27 -11.83 -13.37 12.67
CA ASN A 27 -12.10 -14.12 11.44
C ASN A 27 -10.90 -14.97 10.98
N HIS A 28 -9.68 -14.61 11.39
CA HIS A 28 -8.47 -15.40 11.14
C HIS A 28 -8.16 -16.40 12.27
N GLY A 29 -9.05 -16.53 13.26
CA GLY A 29 -8.98 -17.56 14.31
C GLY A 29 -8.05 -17.22 15.48
N PHE A 30 -7.68 -15.93 15.66
CA PHE A 30 -6.96 -15.49 16.86
C PHE A 30 -7.85 -15.58 18.09
N SER A 31 -7.25 -15.93 19.23
CA SER A 31 -7.98 -15.97 20.49
C SER A 31 -8.27 -14.55 21.03
N PRO A 32 -9.34 -14.36 21.83
CA PRO A 32 -9.63 -13.06 22.42
C PRO A 32 -8.45 -12.44 23.20
N ASP A 33 -7.70 -13.26 23.90
CA ASP A 33 -6.52 -12.80 24.68
C ASP A 33 -5.39 -12.24 23.79
N GLU A 34 -5.28 -12.74 22.55
CA GLU A 34 -4.29 -12.26 21.58
C GLU A 34 -4.76 -10.99 20.87
N VAL A 35 -6.08 -10.81 20.70
CA VAL A 35 -6.70 -9.72 19.94
C VAL A 35 -6.34 -8.37 20.54
N ASP A 36 -6.49 -8.18 21.86
CA ASP A 36 -6.26 -6.88 22.51
C ASP A 36 -4.82 -6.39 22.33
N ALA A 37 -3.85 -7.30 22.46
CA ALA A 37 -2.43 -6.95 22.28
C ALA A 37 -2.15 -6.58 20.81
N ARG A 38 -2.70 -7.34 19.87
CA ARG A 38 -2.51 -7.12 18.42
C ARG A 38 -3.19 -5.84 17.90
N VAL A 39 -4.37 -5.50 18.45
CA VAL A 39 -5.05 -4.25 18.14
C VAL A 39 -4.18 -3.05 18.49
N LYS A 40 -3.60 -3.04 19.69
CA LYS A 40 -2.71 -1.96 20.11
C LYS A 40 -1.44 -1.89 19.30
N GLU A 41 -0.81 -3.05 19.00
CA GLU A 41 0.36 -3.15 18.14
C GLU A 41 0.06 -2.57 16.75
N ALA A 42 -1.03 -3.02 16.11
CA ALA A 42 -1.39 -2.59 14.76
C ALA A 42 -1.73 -1.08 14.68
N LEU A 43 -2.44 -0.54 15.67
CA LEU A 43 -2.71 0.90 15.75
C LEU A 43 -1.41 1.71 15.92
N ASN A 44 -0.49 1.25 16.75
CA ASN A 44 0.82 1.89 16.91
C ASN A 44 1.62 1.87 15.61
N ASP A 45 1.64 0.73 14.90
CA ASP A 45 2.37 0.58 13.66
C ASP A 45 1.95 1.57 12.59
N VAL A 46 0.65 1.89 12.51
CA VAL A 46 0.13 2.86 11.54
C VAL A 46 0.07 4.30 12.06
N GLY A 47 0.57 4.57 13.27
CA GLY A 47 0.61 5.90 13.87
C GLY A 47 -0.74 6.41 14.36
N LEU A 48 -1.56 5.51 14.88
CA LEU A 48 -2.85 5.77 15.52
C LEU A 48 -2.89 5.25 16.97
N PRO A 49 -1.88 5.56 17.83
CA PRO A 49 -1.86 5.06 19.21
C PRO A 49 -3.09 5.55 19.98
N ASP A 50 -3.57 4.74 20.93
CA ASP A 50 -4.66 5.05 21.85
C ASP A 50 -5.99 5.42 21.14
N ARG A 51 -6.22 4.92 19.92
CA ARG A 51 -7.42 5.19 19.12
C ARG A 51 -8.39 4.02 19.05
N GLU A 52 -8.23 2.98 19.84
CA GLU A 52 -9.07 1.77 19.79
C GLU A 52 -10.56 2.05 20.00
N ASN A 53 -10.90 3.07 20.83
CA ASN A 53 -12.27 3.43 21.14
C ASN A 53 -12.85 4.56 20.25
N TYR A 54 -12.08 5.07 19.29
CA TYR A 54 -12.56 6.11 18.37
C TYR A 54 -13.55 5.53 17.37
N GLN A 55 -14.65 6.23 17.14
CA GLN A 55 -15.60 5.89 16.09
C GLN A 55 -14.97 6.18 14.73
N LEU A 56 -15.37 5.42 13.71
CA LEU A 56 -14.79 5.57 12.36
C LEU A 56 -15.06 6.95 11.75
N ASP A 57 -16.20 7.57 12.11
CA ASP A 57 -16.57 8.92 11.66
C ASP A 57 -15.78 10.04 12.34
N GLU A 58 -15.16 9.78 13.49
CA GLU A 58 -14.23 10.70 14.17
C GLU A 58 -12.86 10.74 13.49
N LEU A 59 -12.55 9.76 12.63
CA LEU A 59 -11.27 9.66 11.92
C LEU A 59 -11.31 10.40 10.58
N SER A 60 -10.23 11.12 10.25
CA SER A 60 -10.06 11.68 8.91
C SER A 60 -9.93 10.56 7.85
N GLY A 61 -10.15 10.87 6.56
CA GLY A 61 -9.99 9.90 5.47
C GLY A 61 -8.65 9.19 5.48
N GLY A 62 -7.54 9.93 5.64
CA GLY A 62 -6.20 9.32 5.75
C GLY A 62 -6.00 8.47 7.01
N GLN A 63 -6.67 8.81 8.12
CA GLN A 63 -6.65 7.97 9.32
C GLN A 63 -7.45 6.68 9.12
N ARG A 64 -8.59 6.73 8.42
CA ARG A 64 -9.38 5.54 8.05
C ARG A 64 -8.58 4.61 7.13
N GLN A 65 -7.90 5.15 6.13
CA GLN A 65 -7.02 4.33 5.28
C GLN A 65 -5.90 3.65 6.07
N ARG A 66 -5.27 4.36 7.01
CA ARG A 66 -4.26 3.76 7.92
C ARG A 66 -4.88 2.71 8.84
N LEU A 67 -6.11 2.92 9.30
CA LEU A 67 -6.82 1.94 10.11
C LEU A 67 -7.11 0.66 9.32
N LEU A 68 -7.59 0.77 8.08
CA LEU A 68 -7.78 -0.41 7.22
C LEU A 68 -6.45 -1.15 6.97
N LEU A 69 -5.38 -0.40 6.72
CA LEU A 69 -4.04 -1.00 6.62
C LEU A 69 -3.67 -1.74 7.93
N ALA A 70 -3.97 -1.16 9.10
CA ALA A 70 -3.75 -1.81 10.40
C ALA A 70 -4.54 -3.11 10.54
N SER A 71 -5.82 -3.14 10.13
CA SER A 71 -6.67 -4.35 10.23
C SER A 71 -6.12 -5.49 9.36
N VAL A 72 -5.58 -5.18 8.20
CA VAL A 72 -4.93 -6.16 7.32
C VAL A 72 -3.60 -6.64 7.90
N LEU A 73 -2.76 -5.72 8.40
CA LEU A 73 -1.43 -6.00 8.94
C LEU A 73 -1.47 -6.77 10.27
N ALA A 74 -2.51 -6.58 11.08
CA ALA A 74 -2.68 -7.27 12.36
C ALA A 74 -2.65 -8.80 12.21
N THR A 75 -3.08 -9.31 11.05
CA THR A 75 -3.04 -10.75 10.74
C THR A 75 -1.64 -11.26 10.36
N ARG A 76 -0.64 -10.36 10.25
CA ARG A 76 0.75 -10.65 9.83
C ARG A 76 0.81 -11.45 8.52
N PRO A 77 0.32 -10.91 7.41
CA PRO A 77 0.35 -11.61 6.13
C PRO A 77 1.77 -11.69 5.57
N ASP A 78 2.13 -12.79 4.90
CA ASP A 78 3.40 -12.91 4.16
C ASP A 78 3.42 -12.04 2.90
N ILE A 79 2.23 -11.75 2.34
CA ILE A 79 2.04 -10.93 1.14
C ILE A 79 0.96 -9.89 1.43
N LEU A 80 1.28 -8.62 1.20
CA LEU A 80 0.37 -7.48 1.25
C LEU A 80 0.12 -6.97 -0.18
N ILE A 81 -1.14 -6.88 -0.57
CA ILE A 81 -1.56 -6.29 -1.85
C ILE A 81 -2.31 -4.99 -1.56
N LEU A 82 -1.88 -3.90 -2.19
CA LEU A 82 -2.48 -2.58 -2.09
C LEU A 82 -2.95 -2.15 -3.48
N ASP A 83 -4.25 -1.92 -3.63
CA ASP A 83 -4.86 -1.45 -4.88
C ASP A 83 -5.20 0.04 -4.75
N GLU A 84 -4.47 0.88 -5.47
CA GLU A 84 -4.57 2.36 -5.46
C GLU A 84 -4.65 2.99 -4.05
N PRO A 85 -3.75 2.62 -3.13
CA PRO A 85 -3.91 2.96 -1.71
C PRO A 85 -3.80 4.45 -1.41
N VAL A 86 -3.44 5.29 -2.37
CA VAL A 86 -3.28 6.75 -2.19
C VAL A 86 -4.19 7.58 -3.10
N SER A 87 -5.14 6.96 -3.82
CA SER A 87 -6.00 7.62 -4.81
C SER A 87 -6.78 8.82 -4.26
N ALA A 88 -7.16 8.81 -2.97
CA ALA A 88 -7.89 9.88 -2.29
C ALA A 88 -7.03 10.75 -1.37
N MET A 89 -5.68 10.63 -1.45
CA MET A 89 -4.76 11.36 -0.58
C MET A 89 -4.13 12.57 -1.27
N ASP A 90 -3.79 13.58 -0.48
CA ASP A 90 -2.88 14.62 -0.90
C ASP A 90 -1.43 14.09 -1.05
N PRO A 91 -0.53 14.83 -1.72
CA PRO A 91 0.84 14.40 -1.95
C PRO A 91 1.63 14.05 -0.68
N ASP A 92 1.38 14.73 0.45
CA ASP A 92 2.06 14.48 1.71
C ASP A 92 1.52 13.22 2.39
N GLY A 93 0.21 13.00 2.31
CA GLY A 93 -0.45 11.78 2.75
C GLY A 93 0.07 10.55 1.99
N ALA A 94 0.16 10.64 0.66
CA ALA A 94 0.69 9.57 -0.19
C ALA A 94 2.14 9.20 0.18
N ARG A 95 3.03 10.21 0.31
CA ARG A 95 4.41 9.99 0.74
C ARG A 95 4.48 9.33 2.12
N SER A 96 3.65 9.81 3.05
CA SER A 96 3.62 9.28 4.41
C SER A 96 3.13 7.83 4.47
N LEU A 97 2.13 7.46 3.64
CA LEU A 97 1.63 6.09 3.57
C LEU A 97 2.69 5.14 3.01
N TYR A 98 3.35 5.47 1.90
CA TYR A 98 4.36 4.59 1.33
C TYR A 98 5.61 4.47 2.21
N ALA A 99 6.02 5.54 2.91
CA ALA A 99 7.07 5.46 3.91
C ALA A 99 6.69 4.55 5.08
N LEU A 100 5.43 4.57 5.51
CA LEU A 100 4.89 3.68 6.52
C LEU A 100 4.93 2.21 6.04
N VAL A 101 4.44 1.94 4.84
CA VAL A 101 4.44 0.59 4.23
C VAL A 101 5.86 0.04 4.10
N ASP A 102 6.82 0.85 3.63
CA ASP A 102 8.24 0.47 3.53
C ASP A 102 8.85 0.12 4.89
N ARG A 103 8.55 0.92 5.91
CA ARG A 103 9.00 0.65 7.29
C ARG A 103 8.49 -0.71 7.79
N ILE A 104 7.20 -0.97 7.60
CA ILE A 104 6.55 -2.22 8.04
C ILE A 104 7.06 -3.40 7.22
N HIS A 105 7.20 -3.25 5.89
CA HIS A 105 7.80 -4.24 5.00
C HIS A 105 9.20 -4.67 5.51
N LYS A 106 10.07 -3.71 5.83
CA LYS A 106 11.42 -3.96 6.34
C LYS A 106 11.42 -4.61 7.72
N ALA A 107 10.49 -4.24 8.60
CA ALA A 107 10.39 -4.78 9.95
C ALA A 107 9.90 -6.24 9.96
N HIS A 108 8.98 -6.61 9.08
CA HIS A 108 8.33 -7.92 9.09
C HIS A 108 8.76 -8.85 7.95
N GLY A 109 9.52 -8.36 6.96
CA GLY A 109 10.01 -9.18 5.83
C GLY A 109 8.93 -9.66 4.85
N MET A 110 7.72 -9.06 4.89
CA MET A 110 6.61 -9.43 4.00
C MET A 110 6.85 -8.94 2.57
N THR A 111 6.27 -9.60 1.59
CA THR A 111 6.23 -9.11 0.21
C THR A 111 5.12 -8.08 0.03
N VAL A 112 5.42 -6.94 -0.59
CA VAL A 112 4.41 -5.91 -0.89
C VAL A 112 4.22 -5.80 -2.40
N VAL A 113 2.97 -5.86 -2.85
CA VAL A 113 2.54 -5.63 -4.22
C VAL A 113 1.64 -4.42 -4.23
N VAL A 114 1.96 -3.41 -5.03
CA VAL A 114 1.16 -2.19 -5.16
C VAL A 114 0.69 -2.07 -6.60
N VAL A 115 -0.61 -1.87 -6.79
CA VAL A 115 -1.21 -1.50 -8.07
C VAL A 115 -1.42 0.00 -8.04
N GLU A 116 -0.85 0.72 -9.00
CA GLU A 116 -0.89 2.19 -9.05
C GLU A 116 -0.82 2.73 -10.47
N HIS A 117 -1.45 3.87 -10.67
CA HIS A 117 -1.35 4.65 -11.91
C HIS A 117 -0.18 5.63 -11.87
N ASP A 118 0.08 6.27 -10.71
CA ASP A 118 1.19 7.20 -10.53
C ASP A 118 2.30 6.58 -9.69
N LEU A 119 3.36 6.16 -10.36
CA LEU A 119 4.51 5.53 -9.74
C LEU A 119 5.50 6.53 -9.09
N ASN A 120 5.27 7.85 -9.18
CA ASN A 120 6.23 8.83 -8.69
C ASN A 120 6.46 8.73 -7.18
N TYR A 121 5.41 8.46 -6.40
CA TYR A 121 5.53 8.27 -4.95
C TYR A 121 6.15 6.94 -4.54
N LEU A 122 6.04 5.92 -5.40
CA LEU A 122 6.60 4.58 -5.16
C LEU A 122 8.08 4.49 -5.53
N LEU A 123 8.58 5.39 -6.36
CA LEU A 123 9.93 5.32 -6.94
C LEU A 123 11.05 5.02 -5.92
N PRO A 124 11.07 5.60 -4.69
CA PRO A 124 12.10 5.31 -3.69
C PRO A 124 12.07 3.88 -3.14
N TYR A 125 10.96 3.18 -3.30
CA TYR A 125 10.69 1.89 -2.65
C TYR A 125 10.63 0.72 -3.65
N MET A 126 10.48 1.01 -4.95
CA MET A 126 10.30 -0.03 -5.96
C MET A 126 11.58 -0.84 -6.18
N THR A 127 11.46 -2.16 -6.07
CA THR A 127 12.49 -3.11 -6.47
C THR A 127 12.20 -3.73 -7.84
N HIS A 128 10.93 -4.03 -8.09
CA HIS A 128 10.44 -4.66 -9.32
C HIS A 128 9.26 -3.89 -9.89
N MET A 129 9.04 -4.02 -11.17
CA MET A 129 7.90 -3.44 -11.86
C MET A 129 7.25 -4.45 -12.80
N VAL A 130 5.93 -4.42 -12.86
CA VAL A 130 5.10 -5.15 -13.83
C VAL A 130 4.22 -4.13 -14.55
N LEU A 131 4.35 -4.02 -15.86
CA LEU A 131 3.46 -3.21 -16.70
C LEU A 131 2.49 -4.11 -17.44
N MET A 132 1.21 -3.80 -17.30
CA MET A 132 0.11 -4.51 -17.93
C MET A 132 -0.60 -3.62 -18.95
N GLU A 133 -1.02 -4.20 -20.04
CA GLU A 133 -1.85 -3.55 -21.06
C GLU A 133 -2.84 -4.56 -21.64
N THR A 134 -4.11 -4.21 -21.70
CA THR A 134 -5.19 -5.09 -22.20
C THR A 134 -5.21 -6.48 -21.55
N GLY A 135 -5.05 -6.54 -20.22
CA GLY A 135 -5.07 -7.78 -19.43
C GLY A 135 -3.84 -8.68 -19.60
N LYS A 136 -2.76 -8.18 -20.24
CA LYS A 136 -1.52 -8.97 -20.46
C LYS A 136 -0.32 -8.25 -19.90
N ILE A 137 0.59 -9.02 -19.30
CA ILE A 137 1.90 -8.51 -18.90
C ILE A 137 2.72 -8.21 -20.16
N LYS A 138 3.17 -6.96 -20.31
CA LYS A 138 4.01 -6.49 -21.41
C LYS A 138 5.48 -6.46 -21.02
N VAL A 139 5.75 -5.96 -19.82
CA VAL A 139 7.10 -5.86 -19.27
C VAL A 139 7.06 -6.22 -17.80
N GLN A 140 8.04 -6.99 -17.33
CA GLN A 140 8.25 -7.27 -15.92
C GLN A 140 9.74 -7.48 -15.61
N GLY A 141 10.13 -7.21 -14.37
CA GLY A 141 11.49 -7.44 -13.88
C GLY A 141 11.95 -6.40 -12.88
N PRO A 142 13.25 -6.42 -12.53
CA PRO A 142 13.85 -5.35 -11.75
C PRO A 142 13.52 -3.99 -12.35
N PHE A 143 13.21 -3.01 -11.50
CA PHE A 143 12.61 -1.75 -11.92
C PHE A 143 13.39 -1.06 -13.06
N GLU A 144 14.71 -0.91 -12.93
CA GLU A 144 15.54 -0.23 -13.92
C GLU A 144 15.53 -0.94 -15.30
N GLU A 145 15.63 -2.27 -15.31
CA GLU A 145 15.61 -3.07 -16.54
C GLU A 145 14.23 -3.00 -17.22
N ALA A 146 13.17 -3.12 -16.41
CA ALA A 146 11.80 -3.05 -16.90
C ALA A 146 11.49 -1.65 -17.47
N ALA A 147 11.94 -0.56 -16.81
CA ALA A 147 11.79 0.80 -17.28
C ALA A 147 12.51 1.03 -18.63
N ARG A 148 13.73 0.53 -18.78
CA ARG A 148 14.48 0.61 -20.06
C ARG A 148 13.78 -0.14 -21.20
N ARG A 149 13.17 -1.29 -20.92
CA ARG A 149 12.41 -2.08 -21.91
C ARG A 149 11.06 -1.45 -22.28
N ALA A 150 10.43 -0.74 -21.33
CA ALA A 150 9.17 -0.03 -21.55
C ALA A 150 9.36 1.28 -22.31
N PHE A 151 10.47 1.99 -22.10
CA PHE A 151 10.68 3.34 -22.59
C PHE A 151 10.54 3.53 -24.13
N PRO A 152 11.01 2.61 -25.03
CA PRO A 152 10.81 2.72 -26.46
C PRO A 152 9.35 2.63 -26.90
N GLN A 153 8.47 2.03 -26.07
CA GLN A 153 7.06 1.81 -26.37
C GLN A 153 6.24 2.99 -25.83
N GLU A 154 5.61 3.78 -26.68
CA GLU A 154 4.94 5.02 -26.31
C GLU A 154 3.84 4.81 -25.26
N SER A 155 3.00 3.76 -25.43
CA SER A 155 1.94 3.43 -24.48
C SER A 155 2.46 3.06 -23.08
N LEU A 156 3.57 2.35 -22.99
CA LEU A 156 4.17 1.93 -21.72
C LEU A 156 5.02 3.03 -21.10
N ARG A 157 5.69 3.85 -21.93
CA ARG A 157 6.49 4.99 -21.48
C ARG A 157 5.67 6.00 -20.68
N ALA A 158 4.41 6.21 -21.04
CA ALA A 158 3.52 7.12 -20.33
C ALA A 158 3.32 6.73 -18.84
N ASN A 159 3.41 5.45 -18.51
CA ASN A 159 3.23 4.92 -17.17
C ASN A 159 4.54 4.91 -16.34
N LEU A 160 5.68 5.31 -16.91
CA LEU A 160 6.93 5.40 -16.15
C LEU A 160 6.97 6.67 -15.29
N PRO A 161 7.63 6.64 -14.12
CA PRO A 161 7.85 7.82 -13.31
C PRO A 161 8.51 8.94 -14.12
N GLU A 162 8.12 10.20 -13.86
CA GLU A 162 8.56 11.34 -14.65
C GLU A 162 10.08 11.48 -14.69
N LEU A 163 10.75 11.34 -13.55
CA LEU A 163 12.22 11.41 -13.48
C LEU A 163 12.90 10.34 -14.35
N TRP A 164 12.32 9.15 -14.44
CA TRP A 164 12.84 8.07 -15.28
C TRP A 164 12.60 8.33 -16.76
N ARG A 165 11.47 8.93 -17.14
CA ARG A 165 11.22 9.35 -18.53
C ARG A 165 12.26 10.38 -18.99
N ILE A 166 12.58 11.35 -18.11
CA ILE A 166 13.62 12.36 -18.39
C ILE A 166 15.00 11.69 -18.49
N LYS A 167 15.39 10.87 -17.51
CA LYS A 167 16.67 10.16 -17.49
C LYS A 167 16.88 9.36 -18.77
N LEU A 168 15.96 8.47 -19.12
CA LEU A 168 16.06 7.61 -20.30
C LEU A 168 15.99 8.42 -21.61
N GLY A 169 15.23 9.51 -21.63
CA GLY A 169 15.18 10.42 -22.78
C GLY A 169 16.50 11.15 -23.05
N LEU A 170 17.26 11.48 -21.99
CA LEU A 170 18.60 12.06 -22.13
C LEU A 170 19.61 11.00 -22.60
N GLU A 171 19.60 9.81 -21.99
CA GLU A 171 20.49 8.71 -22.39
C GLU A 171 20.28 8.27 -23.86
N ALA A 172 19.08 8.40 -24.41
CA ALA A 172 18.77 8.05 -25.78
C ALA A 172 19.24 9.10 -26.81
N LYS A 173 19.64 10.31 -26.36
CA LYS A 173 20.10 11.42 -27.23
C LYS A 173 21.62 11.52 -27.35
N TYR A 174 22.32 10.85 -26.46
CA TYR A 174 23.79 10.83 -26.39
C TYR A 174 24.33 9.39 -26.38
#